data_381c05d071a6e4212c09847675e2267b
#
_entry.id   381c05d071a6e4212c09847675e2267b
#
_cell.length_a   1.000
_cell.length_b   1.000
_cell.length_c   1.000
_cell.angle_alpha   90.00
_cell.angle_beta   90.00
_cell.angle_gamma   90.00
#
_symmetry.space_group_name_H-M   'P 1'
#
loop_
_entity.id
_entity.type
_entity.pdbx_description
1 polymer ?
#
loop_
_entity_poly.entity_id
_entity_poly.type
_entity_poly.pdbx_seq_one_letter_code
_entity_poly.pdbx_strand_id
1 'polypeptide(L)'
;TLKIIFQPAEEGVRGAKSICESGFLDDVDYIFAAHIMPRVKDYDLYFGMNESFATTKLDVIYHGVSTHAAESPQFGKNALLSAANCIINLHSIPRNSDGQTRVNVGTVHAGTGRNVVPDTAKLEIEVRGVTTELNRYMEIYARDIINACALMHDTVVEIKQMGKAFALNCDEDFMDQIRNICVKEMPDLKLPPENLNPLGGSDDFS
;
A
#
# COMPACT_ATOMS: atom_id res chain seq x y z
N THR A 1 -17.66 6.98 28.17
CA THR A 1 -18.50 7.31 27.01
C THR A 1 -18.09 6.44 25.85
N LEU A 2 -19.05 5.93 25.05
CA LEU A 2 -18.78 5.17 23.84
C LEU A 2 -18.93 6.09 22.61
N LYS A 3 -17.91 6.10 21.75
CA LYS A 3 -17.97 6.70 20.41
C LYS A 3 -18.02 5.59 19.36
N ILE A 4 -18.98 5.68 18.43
CA ILE A 4 -19.04 4.80 17.26
C ILE A 4 -18.60 5.61 16.05
N ILE A 5 -17.60 5.12 15.34
CA ILE A 5 -16.99 5.80 14.21
C ILE A 5 -17.28 5.03 12.91
N PHE A 6 -17.87 5.72 11.93
CA PHE A 6 -18.06 5.22 10.59
C PHE A 6 -16.98 5.82 9.70
N GLN A 7 -15.87 5.09 9.51
CA GLN A 7 -14.72 5.57 8.78
C GLN A 7 -14.94 5.52 7.27
N PRO A 8 -14.71 6.62 6.52
CA PRO A 8 -14.74 6.63 5.07
C PRO A 8 -13.38 6.25 4.48
N ALA A 9 -13.35 5.83 3.20
CA ALA A 9 -12.14 5.73 2.36
C ALA A 9 -11.03 4.81 2.92
N GLU A 10 -11.38 3.72 3.61
CA GLU A 10 -10.44 2.71 4.09
C GLU A 10 -9.63 2.11 2.93
N GLU A 11 -10.28 1.69 1.84
CA GLU A 11 -9.63 1.12 0.63
C GLU A 11 -8.57 2.05 -0.01
N GLY A 12 -8.71 3.36 0.23
CA GLY A 12 -7.74 4.37 -0.18
C GLY A 12 -6.60 4.59 0.83
N VAL A 13 -6.66 3.98 2.01
CA VAL A 13 -5.73 4.16 3.13
C VAL A 13 -5.59 5.66 3.50
N ARG A 14 -6.72 6.33 3.72
CA ARG A 14 -6.79 7.78 3.95
C ARG A 14 -7.77 8.21 5.04
N GLY A 15 -8.76 7.38 5.35
CA GLY A 15 -9.87 7.74 6.21
C GLY A 15 -9.47 7.90 7.66
N ALA A 16 -8.74 6.98 8.22
CA ALA A 16 -8.28 7.03 9.61
C ALA A 16 -7.38 8.25 9.84
N LYS A 17 -6.44 8.53 8.95
CA LYS A 17 -5.59 9.72 9.02
C LYS A 17 -6.41 11.01 9.12
N SER A 18 -7.45 11.15 8.30
CA SER A 18 -8.32 12.34 8.32
C SER A 18 -9.08 12.46 9.65
N ILE A 19 -9.52 11.35 10.24
CA ILE A 19 -10.19 11.32 11.55
C ILE A 19 -9.21 11.75 12.66
N CYS A 20 -7.98 11.22 12.67
CA CYS A 20 -6.93 11.61 13.62
C CYS A 20 -6.60 13.11 13.51
N GLU A 21 -6.36 13.58 12.30
CA GLU A 21 -6.00 15.00 12.05
C GLU A 21 -7.13 15.98 12.41
N SER A 22 -8.38 15.54 12.47
CA SER A 22 -9.53 16.36 12.89
C SER A 22 -9.65 16.53 14.40
N GLY A 23 -8.82 15.86 15.20
CA GLY A 23 -8.90 15.86 16.67
C GLY A 23 -10.08 15.05 17.23
N PHE A 24 -10.75 14.27 16.41
CA PHE A 24 -11.94 13.51 16.83
C PHE A 24 -11.65 12.43 17.88
N LEU A 25 -10.38 12.01 17.95
CA LEU A 25 -9.90 10.97 18.86
C LEU A 25 -9.18 11.50 20.10
N ASP A 26 -9.03 12.81 20.27
CA ASP A 26 -8.21 13.42 21.33
C ASP A 26 -8.69 13.08 22.76
N ASP A 27 -9.96 12.70 22.94
CA ASP A 27 -10.57 12.32 24.22
C ASP A 27 -10.84 10.80 24.31
N VAL A 28 -10.20 9.98 23.47
CA VAL A 28 -10.39 8.53 23.42
C VAL A 28 -9.24 7.83 24.11
N ASP A 29 -9.53 7.04 25.16
CA ASP A 29 -8.54 6.25 25.91
C ASP A 29 -8.21 4.92 25.22
N TYR A 30 -9.22 4.30 24.58
CA TYR A 30 -9.12 3.01 23.89
C TYR A 30 -9.88 3.05 22.59
N ILE A 31 -9.28 2.49 21.54
CA ILE A 31 -9.92 2.31 20.24
C ILE A 31 -9.76 0.88 19.78
N PHE A 32 -10.81 0.30 19.20
CA PHE A 32 -10.72 -0.99 18.53
C PHE A 32 -11.55 -1.01 17.27
N ALA A 33 -11.15 -1.85 16.32
CA ALA A 33 -11.88 -2.10 15.09
C ALA A 33 -12.04 -3.61 14.86
N ALA A 34 -12.99 -3.99 14.03
CA ALA A 34 -13.17 -5.37 13.58
C ALA A 34 -13.11 -5.42 12.05
N HIS A 35 -12.29 -6.33 11.53
CA HIS A 35 -12.14 -6.56 10.10
C HIS A 35 -12.62 -7.97 9.72
N ILE A 36 -13.33 -8.10 8.60
CA ILE A 36 -13.74 -9.41 8.08
C ILE A 36 -12.55 -10.06 7.40
N MET A 37 -12.14 -11.26 7.87
CA MET A 37 -10.97 -11.97 7.34
C MET A 37 -11.38 -13.31 6.71
N PRO A 38 -11.48 -13.41 5.37
CA PRO A 38 -11.88 -14.64 4.68
C PRO A 38 -10.95 -15.85 4.94
N ARG A 39 -9.70 -15.59 5.33
CA ARG A 39 -8.70 -16.65 5.59
C ARG A 39 -8.90 -17.40 6.89
N VAL A 40 -9.70 -16.87 7.80
CA VAL A 40 -10.04 -17.48 9.09
C VAL A 40 -11.52 -17.86 9.18
N LYS A 41 -12.13 -18.21 8.06
CA LYS A 41 -13.56 -18.52 7.89
C LYS A 41 -14.10 -19.65 8.78
N ASP A 42 -13.22 -20.49 9.32
CA ASP A 42 -13.60 -21.62 10.18
C ASP A 42 -13.70 -21.21 11.67
N TYR A 43 -13.39 -19.96 11.98
CA TYR A 43 -13.41 -19.37 13.31
C TYR A 43 -14.31 -18.14 13.36
N ASP A 44 -14.87 -17.85 14.54
CA ASP A 44 -15.80 -16.74 14.71
C ASP A 44 -15.06 -15.41 14.93
N LEU A 45 -13.99 -15.44 15.72
CA LEU A 45 -13.16 -14.26 16.02
C LEU A 45 -11.67 -14.62 16.04
N TYR A 46 -10.85 -13.67 15.64
CA TYR A 46 -9.40 -13.64 15.82
C TYR A 46 -9.03 -12.33 16.53
N PHE A 47 -8.22 -12.41 17.59
CA PHE A 47 -7.84 -11.24 18.38
C PHE A 47 -6.44 -10.79 18.05
N GLY A 48 -6.30 -9.49 17.76
CA GLY A 48 -5.03 -8.86 17.43
C GLY A 48 -4.59 -9.12 15.98
N MET A 49 -4.35 -8.07 15.24
CA MET A 49 -3.80 -8.12 13.89
C MET A 49 -2.35 -7.65 13.93
N ASN A 50 -1.47 -8.50 14.50
CA ASN A 50 -0.05 -8.27 14.48
C ASN A 50 0.53 -8.64 13.12
N GLU A 51 1.55 -7.89 12.64
CA GLU A 51 2.19 -8.07 11.34
C GLU A 51 1.28 -7.75 10.13
N SER A 52 0.36 -6.77 10.26
CA SER A 52 -0.24 -6.17 9.07
C SER A 52 0.84 -5.45 8.26
N PHE A 53 0.77 -5.55 6.93
CA PHE A 53 1.74 -4.85 6.10
C PHE A 53 1.53 -3.34 6.14
N ALA A 54 2.60 -2.60 6.41
CA ALA A 54 2.68 -1.20 6.00
C ALA A 54 2.63 -1.12 4.48
N THR A 55 1.94 -0.11 3.95
CA THR A 55 1.76 0.08 2.51
C THR A 55 1.99 1.52 2.08
N THR A 56 2.48 1.72 0.85
CA THR A 56 2.54 3.01 0.17
C THR A 56 2.03 2.84 -1.26
N LYS A 57 1.03 3.64 -1.64
CA LYS A 57 0.42 3.67 -2.98
C LYS A 57 0.90 4.91 -3.72
N LEU A 58 1.43 4.72 -4.94
CA LEU A 58 2.01 5.78 -5.77
C LEU A 58 1.36 5.78 -7.15
N ASP A 59 0.88 6.96 -7.58
CA ASP A 59 0.60 7.26 -8.98
C ASP A 59 1.85 7.90 -9.58
N VAL A 60 2.29 7.38 -10.73
CA VAL A 60 3.48 7.85 -11.45
C VAL A 60 3.09 8.23 -12.86
N ILE A 61 3.47 9.42 -13.30
CA ILE A 61 3.23 9.89 -14.66
C ILE A 61 4.56 10.32 -15.27
N TYR A 62 4.97 9.64 -16.35
CA TYR A 62 6.08 10.05 -17.19
C TYR A 62 5.57 10.94 -18.31
N HIS A 63 6.22 12.10 -18.49
CA HIS A 63 5.96 13.05 -19.54
C HIS A 63 7.14 13.09 -20.50
N GLY A 64 6.91 12.78 -21.74
CA GLY A 64 7.87 12.77 -22.81
C GLY A 64 7.55 13.81 -23.91
N VAL A 65 7.97 13.51 -25.14
CA VAL A 65 7.71 14.35 -26.33
C VAL A 65 7.24 13.45 -27.46
N SER A 66 6.05 13.74 -27.98
CA SER A 66 5.48 13.01 -29.11
C SER A 66 6.12 13.40 -30.42
N THR A 67 6.41 12.42 -31.28
CA THR A 67 6.87 12.61 -32.67
C THR A 67 6.39 11.46 -33.55
N HIS A 68 6.47 11.65 -34.86
CA HIS A 68 6.21 10.53 -35.77
C HIS A 68 7.40 9.56 -35.76
N ALA A 69 7.12 8.29 -35.44
CA ALA A 69 8.14 7.28 -35.18
C ALA A 69 9.07 6.96 -36.38
N ALA A 70 8.65 7.25 -37.62
CA ALA A 70 9.44 7.02 -38.81
C ALA A 70 10.06 8.30 -39.40
N GLU A 71 9.45 9.49 -39.20
CA GLU A 71 9.92 10.72 -39.86
C GLU A 71 10.92 11.50 -39.00
N SER A 72 10.71 11.52 -37.68
CA SER A 72 11.52 12.31 -36.75
C SER A 72 11.70 11.67 -35.38
N PRO A 73 12.06 10.35 -35.29
CA PRO A 73 12.15 9.64 -34.04
C PRO A 73 13.17 10.23 -33.05
N GLN A 74 14.24 10.85 -33.54
CA GLN A 74 15.30 11.45 -32.75
C GLN A 74 14.87 12.65 -31.89
N PHE A 75 13.73 13.25 -32.17
CA PHE A 75 13.18 14.37 -31.40
C PHE A 75 12.14 13.91 -30.37
N GLY A 76 11.77 12.64 -30.40
CA GLY A 76 10.83 12.05 -29.45
C GLY A 76 11.50 11.70 -28.12
N LYS A 77 10.74 11.84 -27.01
CA LYS A 77 11.09 11.34 -25.69
C LYS A 77 10.04 10.34 -25.27
N ASN A 78 10.40 9.07 -25.24
CA ASN A 78 9.42 7.98 -25.13
C ASN A 78 9.06 7.67 -23.68
N ALA A 79 7.92 8.17 -23.21
CA ALA A 79 7.41 7.92 -21.88
C ALA A 79 7.05 6.44 -21.62
N LEU A 80 6.64 5.68 -22.66
CA LEU A 80 6.38 4.25 -22.54
C LEU A 80 7.65 3.45 -22.20
N LEU A 81 8.80 3.84 -22.75
CA LEU A 81 10.08 3.19 -22.41
C LEU A 81 10.49 3.47 -20.97
N SER A 82 10.27 4.70 -20.45
CA SER A 82 10.46 5.01 -19.05
C SER A 82 9.60 4.10 -18.15
N ALA A 83 8.31 3.95 -18.49
CA ALA A 83 7.39 3.10 -17.76
C ALA A 83 7.79 1.61 -17.83
N ALA A 84 8.16 1.10 -18.99
CA ALA A 84 8.57 -0.28 -19.20
C ALA A 84 9.82 -0.63 -18.36
N ASN A 85 10.85 0.22 -18.40
CA ASN A 85 12.05 0.05 -17.58
C ASN A 85 11.72 0.18 -16.09
N CYS A 86 10.85 1.10 -15.72
CA CYS A 86 10.39 1.25 -14.34
C CYS A 86 9.75 -0.04 -13.82
N ILE A 87 8.82 -0.64 -14.55
CA ILE A 87 8.17 -1.90 -14.19
C ILE A 87 9.20 -3.00 -13.93
N ILE A 88 10.13 -3.21 -14.86
CA ILE A 88 11.15 -4.27 -14.74
C ILE A 88 12.04 -4.03 -13.52
N ASN A 89 12.52 -2.80 -13.34
CA ASN A 89 13.46 -2.48 -12.28
C ASN A 89 12.80 -2.44 -10.89
N LEU A 90 11.53 -2.07 -10.77
CA LEU A 90 10.79 -2.19 -9.51
C LEU A 90 10.75 -3.64 -9.00
N HIS A 91 10.55 -4.61 -9.89
CA HIS A 91 10.57 -6.03 -9.52
C HIS A 91 11.99 -6.58 -9.23
N SER A 92 13.04 -5.80 -9.51
CA SER A 92 14.44 -6.12 -9.17
C SER A 92 14.89 -5.56 -7.81
N ILE A 93 14.06 -4.83 -7.07
CA ILE A 93 14.39 -4.35 -5.72
C ILE A 93 14.85 -5.53 -4.86
N PRO A 94 16.02 -5.46 -4.21
CA PRO A 94 16.54 -6.54 -3.40
C PRO A 94 15.57 -6.91 -2.27
N ARG A 95 15.38 -8.20 -2.06
CA ARG A 95 14.64 -8.68 -0.89
C ARG A 95 15.41 -8.39 0.37
N ASN A 96 14.71 -8.07 1.44
CA ASN A 96 15.31 -7.76 2.74
C ASN A 96 15.31 -9.01 3.64
N SER A 97 16.41 -9.23 4.38
CA SER A 97 16.53 -10.34 5.34
C SER A 97 15.69 -10.14 6.61
N ASP A 98 15.37 -8.89 6.93
CA ASP A 98 14.67 -8.52 8.16
C ASP A 98 13.16 -8.75 8.08
N GLY A 99 12.64 -9.12 6.90
CA GLY A 99 11.24 -9.49 6.77
C GLY A 99 10.69 -9.41 5.35
N GLN A 100 9.40 -9.66 5.24
CA GLN A 100 8.71 -9.71 3.96
C GLN A 100 8.47 -8.33 3.37
N THR A 101 8.74 -8.23 2.06
CA THR A 101 8.43 -7.03 1.26
C THR A 101 7.65 -7.41 0.00
N ARG A 102 6.86 -6.46 -0.53
CA ARG A 102 6.13 -6.64 -1.78
C ARG A 102 6.24 -5.38 -2.64
N VAL A 103 6.18 -5.57 -3.94
CA VAL A 103 5.98 -4.52 -4.93
C VAL A 103 5.03 -5.02 -6.00
N ASN A 104 4.13 -4.15 -6.43
CA ASN A 104 3.22 -4.43 -7.53
C ASN A 104 3.01 -3.18 -8.38
N VAL A 105 2.97 -3.37 -9.69
CA VAL A 105 2.47 -2.37 -10.65
C VAL A 105 1.11 -2.88 -11.12
N GLY A 106 0.05 -2.26 -10.61
CA GLY A 106 -1.33 -2.72 -10.84
C GLY A 106 -1.87 -2.33 -12.20
N THR A 107 -1.52 -1.13 -12.66
CA THR A 107 -1.96 -0.61 -13.96
C THR A 107 -0.82 0.09 -14.70
N VAL A 108 -0.91 0.08 -16.04
CA VAL A 108 -0.11 0.91 -16.93
C VAL A 108 -0.95 1.35 -18.13
N HIS A 109 -0.92 2.65 -18.40
CA HIS A 109 -1.59 3.26 -19.56
C HIS A 109 -0.61 4.16 -20.31
N ALA A 110 -0.38 3.90 -21.59
CA ALA A 110 0.57 4.67 -22.39
C ALA A 110 0.25 4.64 -23.89
N GLY A 111 0.59 5.73 -24.57
CA GLY A 111 0.54 5.84 -26.04
C GLY A 111 -0.84 6.02 -26.63
N THR A 112 -0.88 6.46 -27.91
CA THR A 112 -2.10 6.76 -28.64
C THR A 112 -2.18 6.06 -30.00
N GLY A 113 -1.04 5.65 -30.58
CA GLY A 113 -1.00 5.01 -31.90
C GLY A 113 0.35 4.37 -32.20
N ARG A 114 0.36 3.37 -33.06
CA ARG A 114 1.55 2.56 -33.41
C ARG A 114 2.70 3.33 -34.06
N ASN A 115 2.41 4.44 -34.73
CA ASN A 115 3.37 5.27 -35.45
C ASN A 115 3.70 6.59 -34.72
N VAL A 116 3.31 6.71 -33.43
CA VAL A 116 3.53 7.89 -32.60
C VAL A 116 4.40 7.50 -31.42
N VAL A 117 5.49 8.24 -31.16
CA VAL A 117 6.28 8.10 -29.94
C VAL A 117 5.42 8.55 -28.76
N PRO A 118 5.16 7.69 -27.75
CA PRO A 118 4.32 8.03 -26.61
C PRO A 118 4.92 9.16 -25.76
N ASP A 119 4.17 10.22 -25.58
CA ASP A 119 4.53 11.36 -24.73
C ASP A 119 4.03 11.24 -23.28
N THR A 120 3.18 10.27 -23.01
CA THR A 120 2.62 10.08 -21.66
C THR A 120 2.52 8.60 -21.33
N ALA A 121 2.92 8.26 -20.09
CA ALA A 121 2.71 6.94 -19.52
C ALA A 121 2.35 7.08 -18.03
N LYS A 122 1.22 6.51 -17.61
CA LYS A 122 0.75 6.47 -16.22
C LYS A 122 0.87 5.06 -15.66
N LEU A 123 1.38 4.95 -14.42
CA LEU A 123 1.41 3.70 -13.66
C LEU A 123 0.76 3.92 -12.28
N GLU A 124 0.14 2.86 -11.76
CA GLU A 124 -0.31 2.79 -10.38
C GLU A 124 0.46 1.67 -9.68
N ILE A 125 1.20 2.05 -8.63
CA ILE A 125 2.21 1.23 -7.97
C ILE A 125 1.86 1.10 -6.50
N GLU A 126 2.08 -0.08 -5.94
CA GLU A 126 2.02 -0.31 -4.50
C GLU A 126 3.28 -1.01 -4.02
N VAL A 127 3.84 -0.51 -2.92
CA VAL A 127 4.92 -1.18 -2.18
C VAL A 127 4.47 -1.47 -0.77
N ARG A 128 4.92 -2.62 -0.22
CA ARG A 128 4.58 -3.06 1.14
C ARG A 128 5.80 -3.59 1.87
N GLY A 129 5.79 -3.47 3.19
CA GLY A 129 6.72 -4.12 4.11
C GLY A 129 5.99 -4.63 5.34
N VAL A 130 6.42 -5.76 5.90
CA VAL A 130 5.84 -6.32 7.13
C VAL A 130 6.06 -5.40 8.34
N THR A 131 7.02 -4.47 8.26
CA THR A 131 7.19 -3.36 9.19
C THR A 131 7.14 -2.02 8.46
N THR A 132 6.92 -0.95 9.20
CA THR A 132 6.97 0.43 8.66
C THR A 132 8.33 0.76 8.06
N GLU A 133 9.42 0.30 8.66
CA GLU A 133 10.80 0.49 8.21
C GLU A 133 11.05 -0.22 6.88
N LEU A 134 10.58 -1.47 6.75
CA LEU A 134 10.68 -2.23 5.51
C LEU A 134 9.84 -1.62 4.38
N ASN A 135 8.66 -1.07 4.69
CA ASN A 135 7.90 -0.32 3.70
C ASN A 135 8.62 0.95 3.27
N ARG A 136 9.26 1.67 4.20
CA ARG A 136 10.08 2.84 3.88
C ARG A 136 11.28 2.48 2.99
N TYR A 137 11.95 1.36 3.28
CA TYR A 137 13.00 0.81 2.42
C TYR A 137 12.50 0.61 0.99
N MET A 138 11.36 -0.07 0.81
CA MET A 138 10.76 -0.30 -0.50
C MET A 138 10.34 0.99 -1.20
N GLU A 139 9.78 1.96 -0.46
CA GLU A 139 9.37 3.26 -1.01
C GLU A 139 10.57 4.06 -1.52
N ILE A 140 11.68 4.09 -0.79
CA ILE A 140 12.90 4.80 -1.20
C ILE A 140 13.43 4.21 -2.50
N TYR A 141 13.63 2.88 -2.53
CA TYR A 141 14.09 2.20 -3.76
C TYR A 141 13.14 2.43 -4.95
N ALA A 142 11.84 2.36 -4.71
CA ALA A 142 10.86 2.60 -5.78
C ALA A 142 10.97 4.02 -6.35
N ARG A 143 11.08 5.03 -5.50
CA ARG A 143 11.24 6.43 -5.94
C ARG A 143 12.54 6.66 -6.70
N ASP A 144 13.65 6.06 -6.26
CA ASP A 144 14.94 6.17 -6.93
C ASP A 144 14.90 5.52 -8.32
N ILE A 145 14.30 4.33 -8.44
CA ILE A 145 14.11 3.64 -9.73
C ILE A 145 13.23 4.46 -10.66
N ILE A 146 12.10 5.01 -10.17
CA ILE A 146 11.19 5.83 -10.95
C ILE A 146 11.93 7.05 -11.53
N ASN A 147 12.70 7.75 -10.72
CA ASN A 147 13.49 8.91 -11.15
C ASN A 147 14.61 8.51 -12.13
N ALA A 148 15.33 7.42 -11.87
CA ALA A 148 16.38 6.92 -12.75
C ALA A 148 15.83 6.54 -14.13
N CYS A 149 14.64 5.94 -14.21
CA CYS A 149 13.99 5.60 -15.48
C CYS A 149 13.55 6.84 -16.28
N ALA A 150 13.18 7.93 -15.60
CA ALA A 150 12.93 9.21 -16.25
C ALA A 150 14.21 9.77 -16.90
N LEU A 151 15.32 9.78 -16.16
CA LEU A 151 16.62 10.22 -16.65
C LEU A 151 17.11 9.38 -17.83
N MET A 152 16.93 8.07 -17.80
CA MET A 152 17.37 7.14 -18.85
C MET A 152 16.75 7.47 -20.21
N HIS A 153 15.53 8.00 -20.25
CA HIS A 153 14.78 8.29 -21.45
C HIS A 153 14.51 9.78 -21.67
N ASP A 154 15.18 10.63 -20.91
CA ASP A 154 15.07 12.10 -20.97
C ASP A 154 13.59 12.57 -20.88
N THR A 155 12.82 11.91 -20.00
CA THR A 155 11.43 12.26 -19.67
C THR A 155 11.36 13.00 -18.32
N VAL A 156 10.25 13.69 -18.08
CA VAL A 156 9.94 14.26 -16.77
C VAL A 156 8.99 13.33 -16.03
N VAL A 157 9.17 13.15 -14.74
CA VAL A 157 8.28 12.30 -13.94
C VAL A 157 7.57 13.10 -12.83
N GLU A 158 6.29 12.81 -12.68
CA GLU A 158 5.47 13.23 -11.55
C GLU A 158 5.15 11.99 -10.68
N ILE A 159 5.39 12.09 -9.36
CA ILE A 159 5.10 11.03 -8.39
C ILE A 159 4.14 11.58 -7.35
N LYS A 160 2.93 11.01 -7.30
CA LYS A 160 1.92 11.37 -6.31
C LYS A 160 1.66 10.21 -5.35
N GLN A 161 1.79 10.46 -4.06
CA GLN A 161 1.39 9.50 -3.04
C GLN A 161 -0.14 9.51 -2.89
N MET A 162 -0.77 8.36 -3.12
CA MET A 162 -2.21 8.21 -3.10
C MET A 162 -2.74 7.67 -1.77
N GLY A 163 -1.92 6.93 -1.04
CA GLY A 163 -2.25 6.41 0.28
C GLY A 163 -1.02 5.86 0.98
N LYS A 164 -1.07 5.83 2.32
CA LYS A 164 -0.03 5.24 3.16
C LYS A 164 -0.66 4.74 4.46
N ALA A 165 -0.30 3.52 4.86
CA ALA A 165 -0.59 2.97 6.18
C ALA A 165 0.69 2.43 6.79
N PHE A 166 0.77 2.50 8.12
CA PHE A 166 1.85 1.92 8.89
C PHE A 166 1.60 0.42 9.14
N ALA A 167 2.58 -0.29 9.64
CA ALA A 167 2.36 -1.64 10.16
C ALA A 167 1.60 -1.55 11.49
N LEU A 168 0.52 -2.32 11.59
CA LEU A 168 -0.28 -2.35 12.81
C LEU A 168 0.32 -3.32 13.82
N ASN A 169 0.49 -2.87 15.05
CA ASN A 169 0.77 -3.69 16.22
C ASN A 169 -0.32 -3.40 17.26
N CYS A 170 -1.14 -4.40 17.56
CA CYS A 170 -2.16 -4.27 18.59
C CYS A 170 -1.54 -4.27 19.99
N ASP A 171 -2.17 -3.55 20.92
CA ASP A 171 -1.84 -3.64 22.33
C ASP A 171 -2.25 -5.02 22.86
N GLU A 172 -1.26 -5.82 23.28
CA GLU A 172 -1.48 -7.22 23.70
C GLU A 172 -2.34 -7.32 24.95
N ASP A 173 -2.08 -6.47 25.96
CA ASP A 173 -2.84 -6.46 27.20
C ASP A 173 -4.32 -6.10 26.96
N PHE A 174 -4.57 -5.15 26.07
CA PHE A 174 -5.93 -4.76 25.70
C PHE A 174 -6.63 -5.86 24.89
N MET A 175 -5.93 -6.51 23.96
CA MET A 175 -6.47 -7.63 23.21
C MET A 175 -6.82 -8.82 24.12
N ASP A 176 -6.00 -9.11 25.12
CA ASP A 176 -6.29 -10.15 26.11
C ASP A 176 -7.51 -9.83 26.97
N GLN A 177 -7.69 -8.56 27.35
CA GLN A 177 -8.90 -8.13 28.06
C GLN A 177 -10.15 -8.34 27.21
N ILE A 178 -10.12 -7.92 25.92
CA ILE A 178 -11.25 -8.13 24.99
C ILE A 178 -11.53 -9.62 24.81
N ARG A 179 -10.48 -10.43 24.59
CA ARG A 179 -10.59 -11.89 24.44
C ARG A 179 -11.30 -12.52 25.64
N ASN A 180 -10.85 -12.19 26.87
CA ASN A 180 -11.42 -12.74 28.09
C ASN A 180 -12.90 -12.37 28.25
N ILE A 181 -13.30 -11.15 27.89
CA ILE A 181 -14.70 -10.73 27.91
C ILE A 181 -15.50 -11.54 26.87
N CYS A 182 -15.03 -11.66 25.64
CA CYS A 182 -15.71 -12.39 24.60
C CYS A 182 -15.91 -13.88 24.94
N VAL A 183 -14.87 -14.53 25.43
CA VAL A 183 -14.94 -15.95 25.85
C VAL A 183 -15.94 -16.16 26.99
N LYS A 184 -15.99 -15.22 27.94
CA LYS A 184 -16.93 -15.28 29.06
C LYS A 184 -18.38 -15.09 28.64
N GLU A 185 -18.64 -14.10 27.77
CA GLU A 185 -20.00 -13.71 27.37
C GLU A 185 -20.52 -14.55 26.18
N MET A 186 -19.62 -15.21 25.43
CA MET A 186 -19.94 -16.05 24.28
C MET A 186 -19.24 -17.42 24.39
N PRO A 187 -19.74 -18.35 25.25
CA PRO A 187 -19.02 -19.60 25.57
C PRO A 187 -18.89 -20.57 24.36
N ASP A 188 -19.72 -20.42 23.33
CA ASP A 188 -19.69 -21.26 22.13
C ASP A 188 -18.78 -20.70 21.04
N LEU A 189 -18.02 -19.64 21.33
CA LEU A 189 -17.15 -18.96 20.38
C LEU A 189 -16.01 -19.86 19.89
N LYS A 190 -15.90 -20.03 18.58
CA LYS A 190 -14.81 -20.79 17.95
C LYS A 190 -13.61 -19.88 17.73
N LEU A 191 -12.58 -20.08 18.54
CA LEU A 191 -11.32 -19.36 18.44
C LEU A 191 -10.27 -20.18 17.68
N PRO A 192 -9.38 -19.51 16.92
CA PRO A 192 -8.26 -20.16 16.26
C PRO A 192 -7.20 -20.59 17.29
N PRO A 193 -6.31 -21.52 16.92
CA PRO A 193 -5.14 -21.85 17.73
C PRO A 193 -4.23 -20.60 17.88
N GLU A 194 -3.54 -20.50 19.02
CA GLU A 194 -2.71 -19.34 19.37
C GLU A 194 -1.59 -19.02 18.38
N ASN A 195 -1.13 -20.01 17.62
CA ASN A 195 -0.06 -19.86 16.62
C ASN A 195 -0.58 -19.51 15.23
N LEU A 196 -1.90 -19.31 15.04
CA LEU A 196 -2.43 -18.88 13.76
C LEU A 196 -2.10 -17.40 13.55
N ASN A 197 -1.34 -17.10 12.52
CA ASN A 197 -1.07 -15.74 12.10
C ASN A 197 -1.65 -15.49 10.69
N PRO A 198 -2.77 -14.78 10.57
CA PRO A 198 -3.43 -14.52 9.30
C PRO A 198 -2.77 -13.38 8.51
N LEU A 199 -1.48 -13.52 8.23
CA LEU A 199 -0.66 -12.53 7.49
C LEU A 199 -1.30 -12.02 6.19
N GLY A 200 -1.09 -10.77 5.87
CA GLY A 200 -1.13 -10.25 4.51
C GLY A 200 -2.15 -9.17 4.18
N GLY A 201 -2.83 -8.59 5.14
CA GLY A 201 -3.62 -7.37 4.97
C GLY A 201 -2.82 -6.10 5.26
N SER A 202 -3.31 -4.96 4.82
CA SER A 202 -3.00 -3.64 5.36
C SER A 202 -4.33 -2.96 5.69
N ASP A 203 -4.35 -2.19 6.74
CA ASP A 203 -5.51 -1.44 7.19
C ASP A 203 -5.05 -0.03 7.55
N ASP A 204 -5.87 0.98 7.34
CA ASP A 204 -5.51 2.36 7.68
C ASP A 204 -5.82 2.70 9.14
N PHE A 205 -6.20 1.72 9.95
CA PHE A 205 -6.32 1.80 11.40
C PHE A 205 -4.97 1.97 12.12
N SER A 206 -3.86 1.75 11.43
CA SER A 206 -2.49 1.82 11.94
C SER A 206 -1.93 3.25 12.03
#